data_c3a05f314b81d08ed18e7ffe23763fb8
#
_entry.id   c3a05f314b81d08ed18e7ffe23763fb8
#
_cell.length_a   1.000
_cell.length_b   1.000
_cell.length_c   1.000
_cell.angle_alpha   90.00
_cell.angle_beta   90.00
_cell.angle_gamma   90.00
#
_symmetry.space_group_name_H-M   'P 1'
#
loop_
_entity.id
_entity.type
_entity.pdbx_description
1 polymer ?
#
loop_
_entity_poly.entity_id
_entity_poly.type
_entity_poly.pdbx_seq_one_letter_code
_entity_poly.pdbx_strand_id
1 'polypeptide(L)'
;MPQWAGSSWYYLRYIDPHNDKALASKEALEYWSPVDWYNGGMEHTTLHLLYSRFWHKFLYDIGVVPTKEPYQKRTSHGMILGSNGEKMSKSKGNVINPDDIVEEFGADTFRVYEMFMGPFDQTAPWSMESIRGCNKFLDRVWNMQEFLVDGDSYSPEFEKMIHKAIKKVSSDIEEMKFNTAVS
;
A
#
# COMPACT_ATOMS: atom_id res chain seq x y z
N MET A 1 13.42 18.65 17.57
CA MET A 1 13.25 17.67 16.47
C MET A 1 13.43 18.34 15.10
N PRO A 2 14.61 18.78 14.71
CA PRO A 2 14.73 19.60 13.49
C PRO A 2 14.41 18.82 12.20
N GLN A 3 14.82 17.56 12.09
CA GLN A 3 14.62 16.77 10.85
C GLN A 3 13.21 16.18 10.71
N TRP A 4 12.55 15.84 11.81
CA TRP A 4 11.28 15.12 11.86
C TRP A 4 10.11 15.95 12.38
N ALA A 5 10.32 17.25 12.63
CA ALA A 5 9.32 18.11 13.22
C ALA A 5 8.04 18.19 12.35
N GLY A 6 8.17 18.50 11.07
CA GLY A 6 7.04 18.58 10.15
C GLY A 6 6.33 17.25 9.97
N SER A 7 7.08 16.16 9.78
CA SER A 7 6.51 14.82 9.59
C SER A 7 5.90 14.23 10.87
N SER A 8 6.15 14.82 12.04
CA SER A 8 5.59 14.33 13.30
C SER A 8 4.09 14.59 13.47
N TRP A 9 3.49 15.45 12.67
CA TRP A 9 2.09 15.86 12.83
C TRP A 9 1.31 16.07 11.52
N TYR A 10 1.89 15.78 10.35
CA TYR A 10 1.25 16.00 9.04
C TYR A 10 -0.10 15.30 8.93
N TYR A 11 -0.24 14.09 9.49
CA TYR A 11 -1.47 13.31 9.47
C TYR A 11 -2.64 14.03 10.17
N LEU A 12 -2.36 14.81 11.21
CA LEU A 12 -3.36 15.66 11.87
C LEU A 12 -3.75 16.83 10.96
N ARG A 13 -2.77 17.45 10.30
CA ARG A 13 -3.03 18.56 9.38
C ARG A 13 -3.81 18.13 8.13
N TYR A 14 -3.63 16.91 7.67
CA TYR A 14 -4.40 16.34 6.55
C TYR A 14 -5.89 16.24 6.84
N ILE A 15 -6.29 16.15 8.10
CA ILE A 15 -7.70 16.08 8.52
C ILE A 15 -8.44 17.38 8.17
N ASP A 16 -7.75 18.53 8.31
CA ASP A 16 -8.36 19.85 8.07
C ASP A 16 -7.29 20.83 7.50
N PRO A 17 -6.89 20.61 6.21
CA PRO A 17 -5.72 21.28 5.64
C PRO A 17 -5.89 22.78 5.43
N HIS A 18 -7.12 23.27 5.34
CA HIS A 18 -7.43 24.68 5.10
C HIS A 18 -7.77 25.47 6.36
N ASN A 19 -7.66 24.86 7.54
CA ASN A 19 -7.93 25.53 8.80
C ASN A 19 -6.78 26.52 9.14
N ASP A 20 -7.10 27.80 9.16
CA ASP A 20 -6.16 28.89 9.46
C ASP A 20 -6.15 29.29 10.95
N LYS A 21 -7.04 28.73 11.77
CA LYS A 21 -7.22 29.09 13.20
C LYS A 21 -6.66 28.06 14.15
N ALA A 22 -6.61 26.79 13.76
CA ALA A 22 -6.18 25.68 14.60
C ALA A 22 -5.44 24.62 13.78
N LEU A 23 -4.83 23.65 14.47
CA LEU A 23 -4.21 22.46 13.87
C LEU A 23 -5.20 21.71 12.96
N ALA A 24 -6.39 21.48 13.46
CA ALA A 24 -7.60 21.02 12.79
C ALA A 24 -8.78 21.37 13.69
N SER A 25 -10.02 21.37 13.15
CA SER A 25 -11.20 21.56 13.98
C SER A 25 -11.39 20.39 14.93
N LYS A 26 -11.99 20.66 16.09
CA LYS A 26 -12.23 19.62 17.09
C LYS A 26 -13.13 18.51 16.56
N GLU A 27 -14.17 18.88 15.85
CA GLU A 27 -15.14 17.97 15.23
C GLU A 27 -14.45 17.05 14.21
N ALA A 28 -13.56 17.60 13.39
CA ALA A 28 -12.82 16.82 12.42
C ALA A 28 -11.80 15.87 13.09
N LEU A 29 -11.14 16.31 14.15
CA LEU A 29 -10.24 15.45 14.93
C LEU A 29 -11.00 14.32 15.63
N GLU A 30 -12.16 14.58 16.22
CA GLU A 30 -13.00 13.57 16.88
C GLU A 30 -13.52 12.52 15.88
N TYR A 31 -13.79 12.91 14.63
CA TYR A 31 -14.30 12.02 13.59
C TYR A 31 -13.18 11.15 12.96
N TRP A 32 -12.02 11.76 12.65
CA TRP A 32 -10.97 11.10 11.87
C TRP A 32 -9.84 10.48 12.70
N SER A 33 -9.78 10.74 14.01
CA SER A 33 -8.74 10.19 14.88
C SER A 33 -9.24 9.00 15.69
N PRO A 34 -8.38 8.02 15.99
CA PRO A 34 -7.01 7.85 15.47
C PRO A 34 -6.98 7.37 14.02
N VAL A 35 -5.83 7.47 13.36
CA VAL A 35 -5.63 6.88 12.01
C VAL A 35 -5.88 5.38 12.07
N ASP A 36 -6.79 4.88 11.24
CA ASP A 36 -7.23 3.47 11.27
C ASP A 36 -6.08 2.52 10.93
N TRP A 37 -5.30 2.87 9.92
CA TRP A 37 -4.24 2.02 9.43
C TRP A 37 -3.05 2.82 8.90
N TYR A 38 -1.89 2.63 9.52
CA TYR A 38 -0.62 3.17 9.09
C TYR A 38 0.20 2.09 8.38
N ASN A 39 0.51 2.33 7.11
CA ASN A 39 1.30 1.42 6.28
C ASN A 39 2.57 2.12 5.80
N GLY A 40 3.73 1.61 6.17
CA GLY A 40 5.00 2.26 5.85
C GLY A 40 6.22 1.39 6.12
N GLY A 41 7.40 1.92 5.77
CA GLY A 41 8.67 1.22 5.93
C GLY A 41 9.03 0.91 7.37
N MET A 42 9.72 -0.21 7.57
CA MET A 42 10.15 -0.69 8.89
C MET A 42 11.12 0.30 9.55
N GLU A 43 11.93 1.01 8.80
CA GLU A 43 12.90 2.02 9.28
C GLU A 43 12.25 3.14 10.08
N HIS A 44 10.99 3.46 9.78
CA HIS A 44 10.26 4.52 10.48
C HIS A 44 9.82 4.15 11.89
N THR A 45 10.00 2.90 12.33
CA THR A 45 9.69 2.47 13.69
C THR A 45 10.45 3.28 14.74
N THR A 46 11.73 3.56 14.48
CA THR A 46 12.61 4.32 15.35
C THR A 46 12.80 5.79 14.92
N LEU A 47 12.20 6.18 13.82
CA LEU A 47 12.28 7.54 13.26
C LEU A 47 10.91 8.23 13.36
N HIS A 48 10.19 8.33 12.25
CA HIS A 48 8.92 9.04 12.18
C HIS A 48 7.88 8.53 13.20
N LEU A 49 7.70 7.23 13.34
CA LEU A 49 6.69 6.69 14.27
C LEU A 49 7.00 7.01 15.73
N LEU A 50 8.27 6.97 16.13
CA LEU A 50 8.67 7.37 17.46
C LEU A 50 8.36 8.85 17.74
N TYR A 51 8.73 9.73 16.82
CA TYR A 51 8.53 11.16 16.97
C TYR A 51 7.06 11.57 16.87
N SER A 52 6.30 10.99 15.95
CA SER A 52 4.87 11.27 15.81
C SER A 52 4.07 10.81 17.03
N ARG A 53 4.38 9.65 17.61
CA ARG A 53 3.75 9.17 18.84
C ARG A 53 4.09 10.05 20.02
N PHE A 54 5.35 10.45 20.18
CA PHE A 54 5.76 11.39 21.23
C PHE A 54 5.00 12.72 21.14
N TRP A 55 4.94 13.28 19.93
CA TRP A 55 4.24 14.54 19.68
C TRP A 55 2.73 14.41 19.89
N HIS A 56 2.13 13.34 19.44
CA HIS A 56 0.70 13.06 19.62
C HIS A 56 0.33 12.93 21.11
N LYS A 57 1.13 12.22 21.89
CA LYS A 57 0.90 12.07 23.34
C LYS A 57 0.99 13.41 24.07
N PHE A 58 1.93 14.25 23.70
CA PHE A 58 2.01 15.61 24.21
C PHE A 58 0.74 16.42 23.87
N LEU A 59 0.29 16.35 22.61
CA LEU A 59 -0.94 17.03 22.18
C LEU A 59 -2.18 16.48 22.90
N TYR A 60 -2.20 15.19 23.21
CA TYR A 60 -3.26 14.59 24.03
C TYR A 60 -3.23 15.11 25.47
N ASP A 61 -2.07 15.18 26.10
CA ASP A 61 -1.93 15.66 27.48
C ASP A 61 -2.37 17.11 27.66
N ILE A 62 -2.22 17.94 26.62
CA ILE A 62 -2.70 19.34 26.63
C ILE A 62 -4.10 19.51 26.01
N GLY A 63 -4.80 18.40 25.69
CA GLY A 63 -6.20 18.41 25.23
C GLY A 63 -6.43 18.87 23.79
N VAL A 64 -5.41 18.83 22.93
CA VAL A 64 -5.52 19.24 21.52
C VAL A 64 -6.05 18.13 20.64
N VAL A 65 -5.69 16.86 20.91
CA VAL A 65 -6.18 15.69 20.17
C VAL A 65 -7.03 14.79 21.08
N PRO A 66 -8.05 14.08 20.54
CA PRO A 66 -8.99 13.33 21.35
C PRO A 66 -8.49 11.93 21.74
N THR A 67 -7.44 11.41 21.11
CA THR A 67 -6.97 10.04 21.30
C THR A 67 -5.55 10.00 21.85
N LYS A 68 -5.26 9.00 22.69
CA LYS A 68 -3.93 8.84 23.31
C LYS A 68 -2.88 8.30 22.35
N GLU A 69 -3.30 7.50 21.38
CA GLU A 69 -2.43 6.93 20.33
C GLU A 69 -2.83 7.46 18.95
N PRO A 70 -1.86 7.76 18.07
CA PRO A 70 -2.15 8.30 16.75
C PRO A 70 -2.65 7.26 15.74
N TYR A 71 -2.28 5.99 15.90
CA TYR A 71 -2.53 4.91 14.95
C TYR A 71 -3.17 3.69 15.63
N GLN A 72 -4.22 3.12 15.03
CA GLN A 72 -4.86 1.90 15.51
C GLN A 72 -4.11 0.64 15.07
N LYS A 73 -3.76 0.58 13.78
CA LYS A 73 -3.08 -0.55 13.17
C LYS A 73 -1.85 -0.07 12.41
N ARG A 74 -0.77 -0.82 12.53
CA ARG A 74 0.44 -0.62 11.75
C ARG A 74 0.81 -1.89 11.00
N THR A 75 1.14 -1.76 9.71
CA THR A 75 1.83 -2.77 8.94
C THR A 75 3.12 -2.20 8.35
N SER A 76 4.12 -3.07 8.20
CA SER A 76 5.35 -2.72 7.48
C SER A 76 5.38 -3.49 6.19
N HIS A 77 5.69 -2.79 5.10
CA HIS A 77 6.02 -3.44 3.85
C HIS A 77 7.49 -3.85 3.81
N GLY A 78 7.80 -4.86 2.99
CA GLY A 78 9.16 -5.25 2.66
C GLY A 78 9.87 -4.22 1.79
N MET A 79 11.14 -4.50 1.49
CA MET A 79 11.95 -3.65 0.63
C MET A 79 12.11 -4.30 -0.75
N ILE A 80 11.95 -3.51 -1.82
CA ILE A 80 12.26 -3.94 -3.17
C ILE A 80 13.76 -3.72 -3.39
N LEU A 81 14.46 -4.78 -3.73
CA LEU A 81 15.89 -4.76 -4.05
C LEU A 81 16.10 -4.67 -5.56
N GLY A 82 17.28 -4.23 -5.96
CA GLY A 82 17.73 -4.37 -7.34
C GLY A 82 17.76 -5.84 -7.79
N SER A 83 17.85 -6.08 -9.07
CA SER A 83 17.94 -7.43 -9.66
C SER A 83 19.14 -8.26 -9.15
N ASN A 84 20.16 -7.59 -8.63
CA ASN A 84 21.33 -8.20 -7.98
C ASN A 84 21.11 -8.56 -6.50
N GLY A 85 19.89 -8.37 -5.96
CA GLY A 85 19.58 -8.63 -4.55
C GLY A 85 20.11 -7.58 -3.57
N GLU A 86 20.63 -6.45 -4.05
CA GLU A 86 21.12 -5.38 -3.20
C GLU A 86 20.12 -4.22 -3.10
N LYS A 87 20.20 -3.47 -1.99
CA LYS A 87 19.42 -2.24 -1.84
C LYS A 87 19.67 -1.28 -3.00
N MET A 88 18.59 -0.79 -3.61
CA MET A 88 18.67 0.20 -4.67
C MET A 88 19.30 1.50 -4.18
N SER A 89 20.25 2.03 -4.94
CA SER A 89 20.92 3.29 -4.62
C SER A 89 21.37 3.97 -5.91
N LYS A 90 21.23 5.29 -5.99
CA LYS A 90 21.71 6.10 -7.13
C LYS A 90 23.21 5.92 -7.35
N SER A 91 23.99 5.80 -6.25
CA SER A 91 25.45 5.59 -6.34
C SER A 91 25.84 4.22 -6.90
N LYS A 92 24.96 3.23 -6.82
CA LYS A 92 25.19 1.87 -7.37
C LYS A 92 24.63 1.71 -8.79
N GLY A 93 23.88 2.69 -9.29
CA GLY A 93 23.27 2.62 -10.63
C GLY A 93 22.24 1.49 -10.81
N ASN A 94 21.70 0.95 -9.71
CA ASN A 94 20.75 -0.17 -9.72
C ASN A 94 19.30 0.25 -9.38
N VAL A 95 19.00 1.54 -9.47
CA VAL A 95 17.67 2.08 -9.23
C VAL A 95 16.79 1.78 -10.44
N ILE A 96 15.60 1.26 -10.18
CA ILE A 96 14.53 1.12 -11.17
C ILE A 96 13.63 2.35 -11.04
N ASN A 97 13.49 3.09 -12.14
CA ASN A 97 12.61 4.23 -12.19
C ASN A 97 11.18 3.76 -12.52
N PRO A 98 10.18 4.04 -11.69
CA PRO A 98 8.78 3.68 -11.96
C PRO A 98 8.26 4.22 -13.30
N ASP A 99 8.65 5.44 -13.70
CA ASP A 99 8.18 6.06 -14.93
C ASP A 99 8.60 5.26 -16.17
N ASP A 100 9.84 4.74 -16.19
CA ASP A 100 10.36 3.92 -17.29
C ASP A 100 9.57 2.59 -17.40
N ILE A 101 9.21 2.01 -16.27
CA ILE A 101 8.40 0.79 -16.22
C ILE A 101 6.96 1.04 -16.69
N VAL A 102 6.39 2.16 -16.30
CA VAL A 102 5.03 2.56 -16.74
C VAL A 102 5.03 2.85 -18.26
N GLU A 103 6.08 3.46 -18.79
CA GLU A 103 6.21 3.71 -20.22
C GLU A 103 6.35 2.40 -21.02
N GLU A 104 7.12 1.42 -20.51
CA GLU A 104 7.37 0.15 -21.22
C GLU A 104 6.20 -0.85 -21.11
N PHE A 105 5.58 -0.97 -19.92
CA PHE A 105 4.61 -2.04 -19.60
C PHE A 105 3.21 -1.55 -19.24
N GLY A 106 3.03 -0.27 -19.01
CA GLY A 106 1.80 0.31 -18.49
C GLY A 106 1.68 0.26 -16.96
N ALA A 107 0.91 1.21 -16.40
CA ALA A 107 0.72 1.35 -14.97
C ALA A 107 0.04 0.13 -14.31
N ASP A 108 -0.92 -0.48 -15.00
CA ASP A 108 -1.64 -1.64 -14.47
C ASP A 108 -0.72 -2.85 -14.29
N THR A 109 0.13 -3.12 -15.29
CA THR A 109 1.14 -4.19 -15.20
C THR A 109 2.10 -3.95 -14.04
N PHE A 110 2.59 -2.71 -13.89
CA PHE A 110 3.49 -2.34 -12.81
C PHE A 110 2.84 -2.57 -11.44
N ARG A 111 1.63 -2.09 -11.23
CA ARG A 111 0.88 -2.24 -9.97
C ARG A 111 0.59 -3.70 -9.64
N VAL A 112 0.15 -4.50 -10.61
CA VAL A 112 -0.07 -5.95 -10.42
C VAL A 112 1.24 -6.65 -10.06
N TYR A 113 2.34 -6.29 -10.72
CA TYR A 113 3.64 -6.88 -10.44
C TYR A 113 4.13 -6.56 -9.02
N GLU A 114 4.00 -5.31 -8.56
CA GLU A 114 4.38 -4.94 -7.18
C GLU A 114 3.62 -5.76 -6.12
N MET A 115 2.35 -6.07 -6.38
CA MET A 115 1.56 -6.90 -5.48
C MET A 115 1.89 -8.41 -5.61
N PHE A 116 2.37 -8.83 -6.76
CA PHE A 116 2.66 -10.24 -7.06
C PHE A 116 4.04 -10.71 -6.61
N MET A 117 5.05 -9.84 -6.59
CA MET A 117 6.47 -10.20 -6.49
C MET A 117 6.87 -10.95 -5.21
N GLY A 118 6.06 -10.96 -4.17
CA GLY A 118 6.32 -11.67 -2.91
C GLY A 118 5.35 -11.32 -1.79
N PRO A 119 5.49 -11.93 -0.62
CA PRO A 119 4.75 -11.53 0.56
C PRO A 119 4.98 -10.04 0.88
N PHE A 120 3.92 -9.33 1.22
CA PHE A 120 3.92 -7.87 1.35
C PHE A 120 4.95 -7.36 2.38
N ASP A 121 5.17 -8.09 3.45
CA ASP A 121 6.08 -7.75 4.55
C ASP A 121 7.53 -8.24 4.35
N GLN A 122 7.81 -8.93 3.24
CA GLN A 122 9.12 -9.48 2.94
C GLN A 122 9.85 -8.69 1.86
N THR A 123 11.17 -8.75 1.93
CA THR A 123 12.05 -8.19 0.92
C THR A 123 12.08 -9.07 -0.33
N ALA A 124 11.94 -8.46 -1.51
CA ALA A 124 11.96 -9.17 -2.79
C ALA A 124 12.87 -8.48 -3.80
N PRO A 125 13.64 -9.25 -4.62
CA PRO A 125 14.43 -8.69 -5.70
C PRO A 125 13.54 -8.34 -6.91
N TRP A 126 13.88 -7.28 -7.60
CA TRP A 126 13.23 -6.91 -8.86
C TRP A 126 13.52 -7.95 -9.97
N SER A 127 12.49 -8.29 -10.73
CA SER A 127 12.60 -9.23 -11.86
C SER A 127 11.83 -8.74 -13.09
N MET A 128 12.57 -8.40 -14.16
CA MET A 128 11.98 -8.03 -15.45
C MET A 128 11.23 -9.18 -16.13
N GLU A 129 11.61 -10.42 -15.86
CA GLU A 129 10.90 -11.59 -16.38
C GLU A 129 9.51 -11.73 -15.75
N SER A 130 9.44 -11.53 -14.44
CA SER A 130 8.17 -11.64 -13.70
C SER A 130 7.19 -10.52 -14.09
N ILE A 131 7.64 -9.30 -14.36
CA ILE A 131 6.77 -8.22 -14.82
C ILE A 131 6.18 -8.52 -16.20
N ARG A 132 6.94 -9.14 -17.11
CA ARG A 132 6.43 -9.60 -18.41
C ARG A 132 5.35 -10.68 -18.25
N GLY A 133 5.45 -11.53 -17.23
CA GLY A 133 4.41 -12.48 -16.86
C GLY A 133 3.11 -11.81 -16.46
N CYS A 134 3.17 -10.75 -15.64
CA CYS A 134 2.01 -9.95 -15.25
C CYS A 134 1.38 -9.23 -16.46
N ASN A 135 2.18 -8.68 -17.35
CA ASN A 135 1.70 -8.05 -18.58
C ASN A 135 0.90 -9.03 -19.44
N LYS A 136 1.47 -10.22 -19.72
CA LYS A 136 0.76 -11.29 -20.46
C LYS A 136 -0.52 -11.76 -19.78
N PHE A 137 -0.57 -11.73 -18.45
CA PHE A 137 -1.80 -12.04 -17.71
C PHE A 137 -2.88 -11.00 -17.98
N LEU A 138 -2.55 -9.71 -17.88
CA LEU A 138 -3.50 -8.63 -18.16
C LEU A 138 -3.97 -8.63 -19.61
N ASP A 139 -3.09 -8.88 -20.57
CA ASP A 139 -3.46 -9.03 -21.99
C ASP A 139 -4.48 -10.16 -22.18
N ARG A 140 -4.28 -11.31 -21.51
CA ARG A 140 -5.27 -12.41 -21.56
C ARG A 140 -6.62 -12.01 -20.95
N VAL A 141 -6.59 -11.31 -19.81
CA VAL A 141 -7.84 -10.83 -19.18
C VAL A 141 -8.56 -9.85 -20.11
N TRP A 142 -7.82 -8.92 -20.73
CA TRP A 142 -8.39 -7.97 -21.70
C TRP A 142 -9.01 -8.69 -22.90
N ASN A 143 -8.30 -9.64 -23.50
CA ASN A 143 -8.76 -10.37 -24.68
C ASN A 143 -9.93 -11.33 -24.38
N MET A 144 -10.18 -11.68 -23.10
CA MET A 144 -11.35 -12.50 -22.74
C MET A 144 -12.69 -11.86 -23.13
N GLN A 145 -12.75 -10.54 -23.23
CA GLN A 145 -13.97 -9.83 -23.68
C GLN A 145 -14.45 -10.29 -25.09
N GLU A 146 -13.52 -10.76 -25.93
CA GLU A 146 -13.86 -11.24 -27.28
C GLU A 146 -14.62 -12.58 -27.26
N PHE A 147 -14.58 -13.31 -26.14
CA PHE A 147 -15.23 -14.59 -25.94
C PHE A 147 -16.52 -14.50 -25.12
N LEU A 148 -16.90 -13.29 -24.71
CA LEU A 148 -18.14 -13.10 -23.97
C LEU A 148 -19.35 -13.39 -24.88
N VAL A 149 -20.32 -14.06 -24.32
CA VAL A 149 -21.62 -14.33 -24.95
C VAL A 149 -22.73 -13.73 -24.10
N ASP A 150 -23.83 -13.36 -24.75
CA ASP A 150 -25.01 -12.90 -24.02
C ASP A 150 -25.60 -14.01 -23.15
N GLY A 151 -25.90 -13.67 -21.89
CA GLY A 151 -26.47 -14.62 -20.94
C GLY A 151 -26.61 -14.02 -19.57
N ASP A 152 -27.54 -14.55 -18.78
CA ASP A 152 -27.84 -14.06 -17.41
C ASP A 152 -27.07 -14.82 -16.32
N SER A 153 -26.26 -15.82 -16.69
CA SER A 153 -25.53 -16.66 -15.74
C SER A 153 -24.26 -17.26 -16.33
N TYR A 154 -23.37 -17.72 -15.46
CA TYR A 154 -22.20 -18.51 -15.85
C TYR A 154 -22.51 -20.01 -15.88
N SER A 155 -21.64 -20.81 -16.55
CA SER A 155 -21.81 -22.27 -16.63
C SER A 155 -21.78 -22.89 -15.23
N PRO A 156 -22.79 -23.71 -14.86
CA PRO A 156 -22.89 -24.34 -13.53
C PRO A 156 -21.66 -25.16 -13.13
N GLU A 157 -20.96 -25.73 -14.10
CA GLU A 157 -19.72 -26.49 -13.85
C GLU A 157 -18.60 -25.67 -13.22
N PHE A 158 -18.59 -24.33 -13.44
CA PHE A 158 -17.59 -23.42 -12.89
C PHE A 158 -18.00 -22.79 -11.56
N GLU A 159 -19.24 -22.94 -11.13
CA GLU A 159 -19.80 -22.29 -9.94
C GLU A 159 -18.92 -22.50 -8.70
N LYS A 160 -18.59 -23.75 -8.39
CA LYS A 160 -17.74 -24.07 -7.23
C LYS A 160 -16.36 -23.44 -7.30
N MET A 161 -15.77 -23.41 -8.50
CA MET A 161 -14.45 -22.83 -8.72
C MET A 161 -14.49 -21.31 -8.56
N ILE A 162 -15.48 -20.63 -9.12
CA ILE A 162 -15.68 -19.19 -9.02
C ILE A 162 -15.86 -18.78 -7.56
N HIS A 163 -16.76 -19.42 -6.83
CA HIS A 163 -16.99 -19.10 -5.42
C HIS A 163 -15.78 -19.38 -4.53
N LYS A 164 -15.00 -20.43 -4.83
CA LYS A 164 -13.74 -20.70 -4.14
C LYS A 164 -12.71 -19.60 -4.41
N ALA A 165 -12.61 -19.13 -5.65
CA ALA A 165 -11.71 -18.04 -6.03
C ALA A 165 -12.12 -16.73 -5.35
N ILE A 166 -13.41 -16.38 -5.39
CA ILE A 166 -13.92 -15.17 -4.69
C ILE A 166 -13.56 -15.21 -3.21
N LYS A 167 -13.85 -16.32 -2.53
CA LYS A 167 -13.55 -16.46 -1.10
C LYS A 167 -12.06 -16.33 -0.81
N LYS A 168 -11.22 -16.99 -1.62
CA LYS A 168 -9.76 -16.96 -1.43
C LYS A 168 -9.20 -15.56 -1.66
N VAL A 169 -9.52 -14.94 -2.79
CA VAL A 169 -9.02 -13.61 -3.14
C VAL A 169 -9.45 -12.57 -2.12
N SER A 170 -10.71 -12.59 -1.68
CA SER A 170 -11.20 -11.66 -0.64
C SER A 170 -10.42 -11.83 0.67
N SER A 171 -10.25 -13.06 1.14
CA SER A 171 -9.49 -13.33 2.37
C SER A 171 -8.01 -12.91 2.23
N ASP A 172 -7.38 -13.21 1.10
CA ASP A 172 -5.98 -12.86 0.87
C ASP A 172 -5.77 -11.33 0.82
N ILE A 173 -6.72 -10.58 0.25
CA ILE A 173 -6.66 -9.11 0.23
C ILE A 173 -6.79 -8.54 1.66
N GLU A 174 -7.74 -9.04 2.46
CA GLU A 174 -7.92 -8.60 3.85
C GLU A 174 -6.68 -8.88 4.72
N GLU A 175 -5.99 -9.99 4.43
CA GLU A 175 -4.75 -10.40 5.11
C GLU A 175 -3.48 -9.81 4.49
N MET A 176 -3.59 -8.97 3.45
CA MET A 176 -2.47 -8.41 2.67
C MET A 176 -1.57 -9.47 2.01
N LYS A 177 -2.12 -10.61 1.69
CA LYS A 177 -1.47 -11.69 0.94
C LYS A 177 -1.66 -11.49 -0.57
N PHE A 178 -1.30 -10.32 -1.07
CA PHE A 178 -1.58 -9.93 -2.45
C PHE A 178 -0.96 -10.86 -3.49
N ASN A 179 0.22 -11.38 -3.23
CA ASN A 179 0.90 -12.32 -4.13
C ASN A 179 0.09 -13.62 -4.33
N THR A 180 -0.58 -14.10 -3.31
CA THR A 180 -1.45 -15.29 -3.42
C THR A 180 -2.84 -14.95 -3.96
N ALA A 181 -3.31 -13.71 -3.77
CA ALA A 181 -4.54 -13.23 -4.39
C ALA A 181 -4.41 -13.11 -5.92
N VAL A 182 -3.24 -12.67 -6.41
CA VAL A 182 -2.96 -12.55 -7.85
C VAL A 182 -2.75 -13.92 -8.50
N SER A 183 -2.17 -14.90 -7.78
CA SER A 183 -1.91 -16.26 -8.27
C SER A 183 -3.19 -17.10 -8.44
#